data_699b1fc55cb190498f1dd36d41a04119
#
_entry.id   699b1fc55cb190498f1dd36d41a04119
#
_cell.length_a   1.000
_cell.length_b   1.000
_cell.length_c   1.000
_cell.angle_alpha   90.00
_cell.angle_beta   90.00
_cell.angle_gamma   90.00
#
_symmetry.space_group_name_H-M   'P 1'
#
loop_
_entity.id
_entity.type
_entity.pdbx_description
1 polymer ?
#
loop_
_entity_poly.entity_id
_entity_poly.type
_entity_poly.pdbx_seq_one_letter_code
_entity_poly.pdbx_strand_id
1 'polypeptide(L)'
;MLTSETRPQTILLPVKPLFIAFTLAAAFMINLLPWSGWLLAIKPDFVALVLLHWCILQPRRVGFTLAMLFGLAMDVADGSLFGQHALAYSMLAFAGIVLHRRVLSFTMKDQILHVIPLLLTNDLIVLLVRKFAGGEFPGITYFFGSIIAGALWMPLCYLLKRPQIPKLDPDHV
;
A
#
# COMPACT_ATOMS: atom_id res chain seq x y z
N MET A 1 8.90 38.48 17.40
CA MET A 1 9.77 37.31 17.61
C MET A 1 8.95 36.07 17.39
N LEU A 2 8.99 35.48 16.20
CA LEU A 2 8.32 34.24 15.86
C LEU A 2 9.31 33.11 16.08
N THR A 3 9.19 32.41 17.20
CA THR A 3 9.92 31.18 17.45
C THR A 3 9.36 30.11 16.50
N SER A 4 10.05 29.88 15.39
CA SER A 4 9.79 28.71 14.57
C SER A 4 10.17 27.48 15.40
N GLU A 5 9.15 26.79 15.94
CA GLU A 5 9.33 25.45 16.48
C GLU A 5 9.80 24.53 15.35
N THR A 6 11.11 24.40 15.23
CA THR A 6 11.75 23.37 14.44
C THR A 6 11.38 22.03 15.06
N ARG A 7 10.30 21.41 14.55
CA ARG A 7 10.02 20.00 14.89
C ARG A 7 11.28 19.20 14.60
N PRO A 8 11.82 18.45 15.57
CA PRO A 8 12.99 17.63 15.34
C PRO A 8 12.67 16.66 14.20
N GLN A 9 13.33 16.85 13.07
CA GLN A 9 13.26 15.90 11.97
C GLN A 9 13.98 14.64 12.43
N THR A 10 13.23 13.63 12.84
CA THR A 10 13.80 12.31 13.12
C THR A 10 14.40 11.79 11.82
N ILE A 11 15.73 11.77 11.75
CA ILE A 11 16.47 11.18 10.62
C ILE A 11 16.18 9.70 10.64
N LEU A 12 15.30 9.25 9.75
CA LEU A 12 14.98 7.85 9.61
C LEU A 12 16.17 7.10 9.02
N LEU A 13 16.55 5.98 9.62
CA LEU A 13 17.57 5.09 9.09
C LEU A 13 17.16 4.54 7.72
N PRO A 14 18.10 4.31 6.79
CA PRO A 14 17.80 3.75 5.48
C PRO A 14 17.20 2.36 5.64
N VAL A 15 16.04 2.15 5.04
CA VAL A 15 15.31 0.87 5.09
C VAL A 15 16.14 -0.23 4.44
N LYS A 16 16.29 -1.36 5.10
CA LYS A 16 16.93 -2.55 4.50
C LYS A 16 16.01 -3.13 3.41
N PRO A 17 16.52 -3.47 2.21
CA PRO A 17 15.69 -4.03 1.14
C PRO A 17 15.02 -5.34 1.54
N LEU A 18 15.68 -6.13 2.40
CA LEU A 18 15.11 -7.36 2.94
C LEU A 18 13.85 -7.11 3.79
N PHE A 19 13.79 -5.99 4.53
CA PHE A 19 12.61 -5.62 5.29
C PHE A 19 11.43 -5.26 4.38
N ILE A 20 11.69 -4.57 3.27
CA ILE A 20 10.66 -4.27 2.24
C ILE A 20 10.11 -5.59 1.66
N ALA A 21 11.00 -6.48 1.25
CA ALA A 21 10.62 -7.79 0.70
C ALA A 21 9.80 -8.61 1.71
N PHE A 22 10.23 -8.65 2.97
CA PHE A 22 9.53 -9.35 4.05
C PHE A 22 8.12 -8.81 4.28
N THR A 23 7.95 -7.48 4.32
CA THR A 23 6.63 -6.86 4.55
C THR A 23 5.68 -7.07 3.38
N LEU A 24 6.17 -7.04 2.14
CA LEU A 24 5.38 -7.36 0.95
C LEU A 24 4.99 -8.84 0.92
N ALA A 25 5.92 -9.74 1.25
CA ALA A 25 5.62 -11.18 1.35
C ALA A 25 4.59 -11.47 2.47
N ALA A 26 4.72 -10.79 3.62
CA ALA A 26 3.75 -10.91 4.71
C ALA A 26 2.36 -10.42 4.29
N ALA A 27 2.27 -9.28 3.60
CA ALA A 27 1.01 -8.77 3.06
C ALA A 27 0.39 -9.74 2.05
N PHE A 28 1.21 -10.35 1.19
CA PHE A 28 0.79 -11.38 0.25
C PHE A 28 0.24 -12.60 0.98
N MET A 29 0.93 -13.09 2.00
CA MET A 29 0.44 -14.22 2.81
C MET A 29 -0.89 -13.90 3.51
N ILE A 30 -1.08 -12.66 4.02
CA ILE A 30 -2.34 -12.24 4.62
C ILE A 30 -3.47 -12.23 3.58
N ASN A 31 -3.18 -11.81 2.34
CA ASN A 31 -4.16 -11.86 1.26
C ASN A 31 -4.58 -13.30 0.91
N LEU A 32 -3.69 -14.28 1.05
CA LEU A 32 -3.98 -15.68 0.79
C LEU A 32 -4.80 -16.39 1.89
N LEU A 33 -4.99 -15.76 3.04
CA LEU A 33 -5.80 -16.37 4.09
C LEU A 33 -7.22 -16.64 3.58
N PRO A 34 -7.84 -17.76 3.97
CA PRO A 34 -9.19 -18.14 3.54
C PRO A 34 -10.24 -17.25 4.22
N TRP A 35 -10.45 -16.07 3.66
CA TRP A 35 -11.53 -15.19 4.09
C TRP A 35 -12.88 -15.75 3.65
N SER A 36 -13.85 -15.78 4.54
CA SER A 36 -15.18 -16.36 4.26
C SER A 36 -16.31 -15.44 4.71
N GLY A 37 -17.48 -15.65 4.12
CA GLY A 37 -18.68 -14.90 4.46
C GLY A 37 -18.58 -13.41 4.15
N TRP A 38 -19.12 -12.58 5.03
CA TRP A 38 -19.14 -11.11 4.87
C TRP A 38 -17.74 -10.48 4.93
N LEU A 39 -16.77 -11.12 5.60
CA LEU A 39 -15.39 -10.66 5.67
C LEU A 39 -14.71 -10.67 4.30
N LEU A 40 -15.04 -11.63 3.45
CA LEU A 40 -14.51 -11.67 2.08
C LEU A 40 -15.01 -10.48 1.24
N ALA A 41 -16.26 -10.06 1.47
CA ALA A 41 -16.86 -8.95 0.71
C ALA A 41 -16.23 -7.57 1.03
N ILE A 42 -15.62 -7.44 2.20
CA ILE A 42 -14.99 -6.19 2.66
C ILE A 42 -13.47 -6.32 2.87
N LYS A 43 -12.89 -7.41 2.39
CA LYS A 43 -11.46 -7.71 2.54
C LYS A 43 -10.60 -6.59 1.94
N PRO A 44 -9.72 -5.94 2.75
CA PRO A 44 -8.77 -4.97 2.19
C PRO A 44 -7.68 -5.68 1.40
N ASP A 45 -7.20 -5.05 0.33
CA ASP A 45 -6.03 -5.51 -0.39
C ASP A 45 -4.75 -5.06 0.34
N PHE A 46 -4.21 -5.96 1.16
CA PHE A 46 -3.01 -5.68 1.95
C PHE A 46 -1.76 -5.52 1.08
N VAL A 47 -1.68 -6.22 -0.07
CA VAL A 47 -0.55 -6.09 -0.99
C VAL A 47 -0.56 -4.70 -1.62
N ALA A 48 -1.71 -4.25 -2.15
CA ALA A 48 -1.86 -2.91 -2.69
C ALA A 48 -1.51 -1.84 -1.65
N LEU A 49 -1.96 -2.01 -0.40
CA LEU A 49 -1.73 -1.06 0.69
C LEU A 49 -0.23 -0.95 1.05
N VAL A 50 0.46 -2.08 1.25
CA VAL A 50 1.89 -2.11 1.59
C VAL A 50 2.75 -1.67 0.41
N LEU A 51 2.37 -2.06 -0.81
CA LEU A 51 3.02 -1.64 -2.05
C LEU A 51 2.97 -0.12 -2.20
N LEU A 52 1.78 0.47 -2.05
CA LEU A 52 1.59 1.92 -2.11
C LEU A 52 2.43 2.64 -1.05
N HIS A 53 2.48 2.11 0.18
CA HIS A 53 3.31 2.66 1.25
C HIS A 53 4.78 2.75 0.83
N TRP A 54 5.34 1.67 0.29
CA TRP A 54 6.74 1.66 -0.12
C TRP A 54 6.99 2.49 -1.40
N CYS A 55 6.06 2.54 -2.34
CA CYS A 55 6.16 3.41 -3.52
C CYS A 55 6.21 4.90 -3.12
N ILE A 56 5.51 5.29 -2.05
CA ILE A 56 5.53 6.66 -1.52
C ILE A 56 6.82 6.94 -0.73
N LEU A 57 7.25 6.02 0.14
CA LEU A 57 8.42 6.26 1.01
C LEU A 57 9.76 5.94 0.34
N GLN A 58 9.80 4.93 -0.51
CA GLN A 58 11.04 4.43 -1.15
C GLN A 58 10.87 4.25 -2.67
N PRO A 59 10.52 5.31 -3.43
CA PRO A 59 10.20 5.21 -4.86
C PRO A 59 11.36 4.71 -5.72
N ARG A 60 12.61 4.82 -5.22
CA ARG A 60 13.80 4.31 -5.90
C ARG A 60 14.00 2.81 -5.76
N ARG A 61 13.38 2.17 -4.77
CA ARG A 61 13.54 0.74 -4.44
C ARG A 61 12.32 -0.09 -4.81
N VAL A 62 11.15 0.48 -4.61
CA VAL A 62 9.87 -0.15 -4.93
C VAL A 62 9.25 0.60 -6.10
N GLY A 63 9.27 -0.05 -7.24
CA GLY A 63 8.82 0.54 -8.50
C GLY A 63 7.87 -0.37 -9.25
N PHE A 64 7.63 0.01 -10.49
CA PHE A 64 6.72 -0.65 -11.42
C PHE A 64 6.98 -2.16 -11.55
N THR A 65 8.24 -2.59 -11.69
CA THR A 65 8.60 -4.00 -11.89
C THR A 65 8.18 -4.86 -10.71
N LEU A 66 8.42 -4.38 -9.48
CA LEU A 66 8.07 -5.11 -8.26
C LEU A 66 6.56 -5.17 -8.07
N ALA A 67 5.85 -4.09 -8.40
CA ALA A 67 4.40 -4.04 -8.41
C ALA A 67 3.79 -5.04 -9.39
N MET A 68 4.31 -5.09 -10.60
CA MET A 68 3.90 -6.03 -11.63
C MET A 68 4.12 -7.49 -11.20
N LEU A 69 5.27 -7.80 -10.59
CA LEU A 69 5.56 -9.17 -10.11
C LEU A 69 4.60 -9.60 -9.00
N PHE A 70 4.33 -8.74 -8.02
CA PHE A 70 3.35 -9.05 -6.97
C PHE A 70 1.93 -9.12 -7.53
N GLY A 71 1.59 -8.32 -8.53
CA GLY A 71 0.31 -8.39 -9.22
C GLY A 71 0.12 -9.71 -9.97
N LEU A 72 1.14 -10.17 -10.71
CA LEU A 72 1.12 -11.48 -11.36
C LEU A 72 1.01 -12.63 -10.33
N ALA A 73 1.71 -12.51 -9.21
CA ALA A 73 1.60 -13.50 -8.14
C ALA A 73 0.19 -13.56 -7.56
N MET A 74 -0.48 -12.39 -7.40
CA MET A 74 -1.89 -12.34 -6.95
C MET A 74 -2.83 -12.92 -8.00
N ASP A 75 -2.62 -12.65 -9.29
CA ASP A 75 -3.44 -13.22 -10.36
C ASP A 75 -3.39 -14.75 -10.35
N VAL A 76 -2.21 -15.33 -10.12
CA VAL A 76 -2.04 -16.79 -9.99
C VAL A 76 -2.72 -17.29 -8.71
N ALA A 77 -2.54 -16.61 -7.60
CA ALA A 77 -3.06 -17.04 -6.29
C ALA A 77 -4.59 -17.02 -6.21
N ASP A 78 -5.21 -15.99 -6.78
CA ASP A 78 -6.66 -15.85 -6.81
C ASP A 78 -7.31 -16.65 -7.96
N GLY A 79 -6.51 -17.30 -8.83
CA GLY A 79 -7.00 -17.95 -10.04
C GLY A 79 -7.73 -16.98 -10.97
N SER A 80 -7.37 -15.70 -10.89
CA SER A 80 -8.00 -14.62 -11.65
C SER A 80 -7.43 -14.52 -13.06
N LEU A 81 -7.95 -13.59 -13.84
CA LEU A 81 -7.44 -13.32 -15.18
C LEU A 81 -6.00 -12.81 -15.09
N PHE A 82 -5.11 -13.44 -15.81
CA PHE A 82 -3.71 -13.05 -15.89
C PHE A 82 -3.58 -11.58 -16.33
N GLY A 83 -2.92 -10.76 -15.52
CA GLY A 83 -2.69 -9.35 -15.79
C GLY A 83 -3.65 -8.39 -15.08
N GLN A 84 -4.70 -8.88 -14.43
CA GLN A 84 -5.70 -8.07 -13.74
C GLN A 84 -5.07 -7.27 -12.58
N HIS A 85 -4.46 -7.95 -11.61
CA HIS A 85 -3.75 -7.32 -10.51
C HIS A 85 -2.40 -6.76 -10.94
N ALA A 86 -1.73 -7.40 -11.93
CA ALA A 86 -0.48 -6.88 -12.46
C ALA A 86 -0.63 -5.48 -13.04
N LEU A 87 -1.68 -5.22 -13.81
CA LEU A 87 -1.98 -3.90 -14.35
C LEU A 87 -2.36 -2.92 -13.23
N ALA A 88 -3.26 -3.33 -12.33
CA ALA A 88 -3.74 -2.47 -11.24
C ALA A 88 -2.59 -2.03 -10.31
N TYR A 89 -1.75 -2.97 -9.85
CA TYR A 89 -0.63 -2.65 -8.96
C TYR A 89 0.45 -1.83 -9.67
N SER A 90 0.68 -2.06 -10.96
CA SER A 90 1.62 -1.25 -11.75
C SER A 90 1.16 0.20 -11.87
N MET A 91 -0.13 0.43 -12.12
CA MET A 91 -0.72 1.76 -12.16
C MET A 91 -0.74 2.43 -10.77
N LEU A 92 -1.03 1.65 -9.71
CA LEU A 92 -0.96 2.11 -8.34
C LEU A 92 0.46 2.54 -7.95
N ALA A 93 1.47 1.75 -8.33
CA ALA A 93 2.88 2.08 -8.09
C ALA A 93 3.28 3.35 -8.85
N PHE A 94 2.89 3.48 -10.11
CA PHE A 94 3.13 4.69 -10.89
C PHE A 94 2.52 5.92 -10.21
N ALA A 95 1.24 5.85 -9.83
CA ALA A 95 0.56 6.94 -9.14
C ALA A 95 1.22 7.26 -7.78
N GLY A 96 1.59 6.24 -7.00
CA GLY A 96 2.31 6.41 -5.73
C GLY A 96 3.65 7.10 -5.91
N ILE A 97 4.43 6.73 -6.94
CA ILE A 97 5.72 7.35 -7.25
C ILE A 97 5.54 8.80 -7.73
N VAL A 98 4.58 9.09 -8.58
CA VAL A 98 4.33 10.45 -9.07
C VAL A 98 3.85 11.36 -7.95
N LEU A 99 2.98 10.86 -7.10
CA LEU A 99 2.36 11.64 -6.02
C LEU A 99 3.14 11.61 -4.71
N HIS A 100 4.27 10.88 -4.59
CA HIS A 100 4.98 10.67 -3.33
C HIS A 100 5.30 11.96 -2.59
N ARG A 101 5.81 12.99 -3.28
CA ARG A 101 6.15 14.28 -2.67
C ARG A 101 4.91 15.00 -2.12
N ARG A 102 3.82 14.95 -2.89
CA ARG A 102 2.55 15.59 -2.49
C ARG A 102 1.96 14.88 -1.27
N VAL A 103 1.90 13.55 -1.29
CA VAL A 103 1.36 12.79 -0.15
C VAL A 103 2.20 13.00 1.11
N LEU A 104 3.53 13.02 1.00
CA LEU A 104 4.43 13.23 2.14
C LEU A 104 4.39 14.65 2.71
N SER A 105 3.91 15.65 1.97
CA SER A 105 3.75 17.02 2.47
C SER A 105 2.54 17.17 3.41
N PHE A 106 1.62 16.22 3.40
CA PHE A 106 0.45 16.21 4.27
C PHE A 106 0.71 15.55 5.62
N THR A 107 -0.11 15.90 6.62
CA THR A 107 -0.08 15.20 7.91
C THR A 107 -0.51 13.74 7.72
N MET A 108 -0.13 12.85 8.64
CA MET A 108 -0.50 11.42 8.56
C MET A 108 -2.00 11.18 8.40
N LYS A 109 -2.83 12.06 9.00
CA LYS A 109 -4.29 11.97 8.90
C LYS A 109 -4.78 12.38 7.52
N ASP A 110 -4.21 13.45 6.96
CA ASP A 110 -4.61 13.97 5.65
C ASP A 110 -4.12 13.07 4.50
N GLN A 111 -3.06 12.28 4.73
CA GLN A 111 -2.61 11.27 3.77
C GLN A 111 -3.70 10.25 3.44
N ILE A 112 -4.56 9.90 4.40
CA ILE A 112 -5.68 8.97 4.19
C ILE A 112 -6.59 9.45 3.06
N LEU A 113 -6.84 10.76 2.98
CA LEU A 113 -7.67 11.36 1.93
C LEU A 113 -7.08 11.17 0.52
N HIS A 114 -5.76 11.00 0.41
CA HIS A 114 -5.09 10.74 -0.86
C HIS A 114 -4.94 9.24 -1.14
N VAL A 115 -4.77 8.45 -0.09
CA VAL A 115 -4.58 6.99 -0.18
C VAL A 115 -5.86 6.28 -0.58
N ILE A 116 -7.02 6.66 -0.01
CA ILE A 116 -8.31 6.04 -0.35
C ILE A 116 -8.61 6.13 -1.85
N PRO A 117 -8.55 7.31 -2.52
CA PRO A 117 -8.78 7.39 -3.96
C PRO A 117 -7.81 6.56 -4.79
N LEU A 118 -6.54 6.44 -4.37
CA LEU A 118 -5.55 5.62 -5.06
C LEU A 118 -5.91 4.13 -4.99
N LEU A 119 -6.32 3.66 -3.81
CA LEU A 119 -6.77 2.27 -3.62
C LEU A 119 -8.10 2.00 -4.35
N LEU A 120 -9.03 2.94 -4.32
CA LEU A 120 -10.28 2.83 -5.12
C LEU A 120 -10.00 2.79 -6.63
N THR A 121 -9.01 3.54 -7.10
CA THR A 121 -8.58 3.47 -8.51
C THR A 121 -7.98 2.09 -8.83
N ASN A 122 -7.20 1.51 -7.92
CA ASN A 122 -6.71 0.14 -8.04
C ASN A 122 -7.86 -0.86 -8.20
N ASP A 123 -8.85 -0.80 -7.31
CA ASP A 123 -10.03 -1.69 -7.37
C ASP A 123 -10.83 -1.48 -8.65
N LEU A 124 -10.95 -0.23 -9.09
CA LEU A 124 -11.62 0.09 -10.35
C LEU A 124 -10.90 -0.52 -11.57
N ILE A 125 -9.58 -0.48 -11.60
CA ILE A 125 -8.78 -1.10 -12.68
C ILE A 125 -8.99 -2.63 -12.68
N VAL A 126 -8.89 -3.27 -11.50
CA VAL A 126 -9.16 -4.70 -11.34
C VAL A 126 -10.56 -5.04 -11.89
N LEU A 127 -11.55 -4.26 -11.48
CA LEU A 127 -12.94 -4.45 -11.92
C LEU A 127 -13.10 -4.27 -13.43
N LEU A 128 -12.48 -3.24 -14.01
CA LEU A 128 -12.55 -2.98 -15.46
C LEU A 128 -11.96 -4.15 -16.25
N VAL A 129 -10.76 -4.62 -15.89
CA VAL A 129 -10.14 -5.77 -16.55
C VAL A 129 -11.03 -7.00 -16.44
N ARG A 130 -11.56 -7.28 -15.24
CA ARG A 130 -12.49 -8.39 -15.00
C ARG A 130 -13.75 -8.30 -15.87
N LYS A 131 -14.32 -7.10 -16.00
CA LYS A 131 -15.53 -6.85 -16.79
C LYS A 131 -15.28 -7.05 -18.28
N PHE A 132 -14.15 -6.55 -18.80
CA PHE A 132 -13.76 -6.77 -20.20
C PHE A 132 -13.54 -8.24 -20.53
N ALA A 133 -13.16 -9.04 -19.54
CA ALA A 133 -12.99 -10.48 -19.69
C ALA A 133 -14.29 -11.28 -19.51
N GLY A 134 -15.46 -10.62 -19.40
CA GLY A 134 -16.75 -11.28 -19.24
C GLY A 134 -17.08 -11.68 -17.78
N GLY A 135 -16.29 -11.24 -16.80
CA GLY A 135 -16.56 -11.50 -15.39
C GLY A 135 -17.74 -10.70 -14.83
N GLU A 136 -18.34 -11.24 -13.78
CA GLU A 136 -19.47 -10.60 -13.10
C GLU A 136 -19.01 -9.47 -12.17
N PHE A 137 -19.92 -8.52 -11.93
CA PHE A 137 -19.69 -7.43 -10.97
C PHE A 137 -19.81 -7.96 -9.53
N PRO A 138 -18.76 -7.82 -8.69
CA PRO A 138 -18.78 -8.39 -7.33
C PRO A 138 -19.69 -7.65 -6.34
N GLY A 139 -20.31 -6.56 -6.77
CA GLY A 139 -21.15 -5.72 -5.93
C GLY A 139 -20.41 -4.51 -5.34
N ILE A 140 -21.19 -3.55 -4.82
CA ILE A 140 -20.64 -2.29 -4.26
C ILE A 140 -19.81 -2.55 -3.00
N THR A 141 -20.08 -3.63 -2.28
CA THR A 141 -19.33 -4.03 -1.07
C THR A 141 -17.85 -4.24 -1.33
N TYR A 142 -17.46 -4.57 -2.55
CA TYR A 142 -16.06 -4.72 -2.97
C TYR A 142 -15.21 -3.47 -2.68
N PHE A 143 -15.76 -2.28 -2.88
CA PHE A 143 -15.05 -1.02 -2.64
C PHE A 143 -14.88 -0.66 -1.16
N PHE A 144 -15.61 -1.30 -0.24
CA PHE A 144 -15.40 -1.11 1.19
C PHE A 144 -14.01 -1.61 1.64
N GLY A 145 -13.43 -2.59 0.93
CA GLY A 145 -12.06 -3.03 1.17
C GLY A 145 -11.04 -1.90 1.09
N SER A 146 -11.14 -1.04 0.08
CA SER A 146 -10.26 0.14 -0.07
C SER A 146 -10.46 1.20 1.01
N ILE A 147 -11.69 1.38 1.49
CA ILE A 147 -11.98 2.32 2.60
C ILE A 147 -11.34 1.80 3.89
N ILE A 148 -11.49 0.50 4.17
CA ILE A 148 -10.87 -0.15 5.33
C ILE A 148 -9.34 -0.12 5.21
N ALA A 149 -8.78 -0.39 4.03
CA ALA A 149 -7.36 -0.27 3.78
C ALA A 149 -6.85 1.16 4.03
N GLY A 150 -7.61 2.17 3.62
CA GLY A 150 -7.31 3.58 3.92
C GLY A 150 -7.32 3.88 5.43
N ALA A 151 -8.26 3.33 6.19
CA ALA A 151 -8.29 3.45 7.65
C ALA A 151 -7.07 2.74 8.30
N LEU A 152 -6.62 1.63 7.72
CA LEU A 152 -5.43 0.90 8.16
C LEU A 152 -4.11 1.61 7.79
N TRP A 153 -4.15 2.67 6.98
CA TRP A 153 -2.95 3.42 6.58
C TRP A 153 -2.12 3.92 7.77
N MET A 154 -2.78 4.54 8.75
CA MET A 154 -2.07 5.08 9.92
C MET A 154 -1.35 4.01 10.74
N PRO A 155 -2.03 2.94 11.22
CA PRO A 155 -1.36 1.88 11.97
C PRO A 155 -0.28 1.17 11.15
N LEU A 156 -0.49 0.99 9.84
CA LEU A 156 0.50 0.43 8.95
C LEU A 156 1.75 1.31 8.88
N CYS A 157 1.59 2.60 8.63
CA CYS A 157 2.70 3.56 8.59
C CYS A 157 3.50 3.56 9.90
N TYR A 158 2.81 3.50 11.04
CA TYR A 158 3.44 3.44 12.36
C TYR A 158 4.24 2.15 12.53
N LEU A 159 3.65 1.01 12.16
CA LEU A 159 4.29 -0.30 12.25
C LEU A 159 5.55 -0.39 11.37
N LEU A 160 5.43 0.04 10.10
CA LEU A 160 6.53 -0.05 9.13
C LEU A 160 7.64 0.97 9.37
N LYS A 161 7.35 2.08 10.07
CA LYS A 161 8.38 3.08 10.45
C LYS A 161 9.13 2.72 11.72
N ARG A 162 8.57 1.90 12.61
CA ARG A 162 9.21 1.53 13.87
C ARG A 162 10.66 1.04 13.76
N PRO A 163 11.01 0.13 12.84
CA PRO A 163 12.38 -0.35 12.70
C PRO A 163 13.37 0.69 12.15
N GLN A 164 12.86 1.82 11.63
CA GLN A 164 13.65 2.89 11.04
C GLN A 164 14.00 4.00 12.03
N ILE A 165 13.39 3.98 13.22
CA ILE A 165 13.66 4.97 14.27
C ILE A 165 14.98 4.57 14.95
N PRO A 166 16.00 5.46 14.96
CA PRO A 166 17.24 5.19 15.66
C PRO A 166 16.94 4.92 17.14
N LYS A 167 17.50 3.86 17.69
CA LYS A 167 17.51 3.69 19.15
C LYS A 167 18.47 4.76 19.70
N LEU A 168 17.96 5.66 20.54
CA LEU A 168 18.80 6.57 21.29
C LEU A 168 19.74 5.73 22.16
N ASP A 169 21.04 5.85 21.90
CA ASP A 169 22.06 5.20 22.72
C ASP A 169 22.12 5.99 24.04
N PRO A 170 21.84 5.39 25.20
CA PRO A 170 21.83 6.11 26.48
C PRO A 170 23.22 6.61 26.92
N ASP A 171 24.30 6.19 26.24
CA ASP A 171 25.68 6.52 26.61
C ASP A 171 26.22 7.80 25.95
N HIS A 172 25.39 8.57 25.26
CA HIS A 172 25.75 9.84 24.62
C HIS A 172 25.00 11.06 25.20
N VAL A 173 24.80 11.09 26.53
CA VAL A 173 24.35 12.30 27.27
C VAL A 173 25.47 12.87 28.10
#